data_da5f8560720f77cbeb54f628a57376a7
#
_entry.id   da5f8560720f77cbeb54f628a57376a7
#
_cell.length_a   1.000
_cell.length_b   1.000
_cell.length_c   1.000
_cell.angle_alpha   90.00
_cell.angle_beta   90.00
_cell.angle_gamma   90.00
#
_symmetry.space_group_name_H-M   'P 1'
#
loop_
_entity.id
_entity.type
_entity.pdbx_description
1 polymer ?
#
loop_
_entity_poly.entity_id
_entity_poly.type
_entity_poly.pdbx_seq_one_letter_code
_entity_poly.pdbx_strand_id
1 'polypeptide(L)'
;QSRQEHISHDPAYGAVADRLVEMGRNGLKSGRGAYQYESGSRVPIPDPEVLDIAKKEAHRLGVKQRSDISDEEILVRVMFTLINEGACILEEGIAAKSSDIDVIYAYGYGFPVYRGGPMQYADEVGLSTILDKLVTYGDQLGDYGDMWLQPSDLLISLAKDGGTFKHYQK
;
A
#
# COMPACT_ATOMS: atom_id res chain seq x y z
N GLN A 1 1.43 -19.14 7.18
CA GLN A 1 2.22 -18.71 8.36
C GLN A 1 2.34 -17.19 8.42
N SER A 2 2.76 -16.49 7.34
CA SER A 2 2.91 -15.02 7.33
C SER A 2 1.61 -14.25 7.65
N ARG A 3 0.45 -14.73 7.17
CA ARG A 3 -0.83 -14.07 7.40
C ARG A 3 -1.26 -14.08 8.88
N GLN A 4 -1.00 -15.17 9.62
CA GLN A 4 -1.31 -15.24 11.05
C GLN A 4 -0.44 -14.29 11.89
N GLU A 5 0.78 -14.07 11.47
CA GLU A 5 1.70 -13.14 12.11
C GLU A 5 1.19 -11.68 11.97
N HIS A 6 0.76 -11.28 10.77
CA HIS A 6 0.16 -9.94 10.55
C HIS A 6 -1.18 -9.75 11.26
N ILE A 7 -2.06 -10.77 11.30
CA ILE A 7 -3.34 -10.70 12.02
C ILE A 7 -3.12 -10.53 13.53
N SER A 8 -2.05 -11.08 14.09
CA SER A 8 -1.74 -10.93 15.53
C SER A 8 -1.40 -9.48 15.90
N HIS A 9 -0.90 -8.70 14.97
CA HIS A 9 -0.50 -7.32 15.18
C HIS A 9 -1.56 -6.31 14.71
N ASP A 10 -2.27 -6.63 13.62
CA ASP A 10 -3.35 -5.81 13.08
C ASP A 10 -4.62 -6.65 12.85
N PRO A 11 -5.58 -6.62 13.81
CA PRO A 11 -6.84 -7.35 13.66
C PRO A 11 -7.69 -6.89 12.47
N ALA A 12 -7.46 -5.70 11.92
CA ALA A 12 -8.15 -5.19 10.74
C ALA A 12 -7.56 -5.72 9.43
N TYR A 13 -6.31 -6.26 9.47
CA TYR A 13 -5.64 -6.80 8.31
C TYR A 13 -6.42 -7.96 7.68
N GLY A 14 -6.99 -7.70 6.52
CA GLY A 14 -7.76 -8.71 5.79
C GLY A 14 -9.15 -9.03 6.34
N ALA A 15 -9.63 -8.38 7.41
CA ALA A 15 -10.92 -8.69 8.05
C ALA A 15 -12.10 -8.69 7.07
N VAL A 16 -12.17 -7.72 6.16
CA VAL A 16 -13.23 -7.67 5.13
C VAL A 16 -13.10 -8.84 4.17
N ALA A 17 -11.88 -9.18 3.73
CA ALA A 17 -11.65 -10.31 2.83
C ALA A 17 -12.03 -11.64 3.48
N ASP A 18 -11.69 -11.84 4.75
CA ASP A 18 -12.05 -13.03 5.52
C ASP A 18 -13.57 -13.15 5.64
N ARG A 19 -14.25 -12.04 5.95
CA ARG A 19 -15.71 -12.03 6.03
C ARG A 19 -16.38 -12.37 4.71
N LEU A 20 -15.84 -11.88 3.59
CA LEU A 20 -16.33 -12.23 2.25
C LEU A 20 -16.14 -13.73 1.98
N VAL A 21 -14.99 -14.31 2.33
CA VAL A 21 -14.73 -15.75 2.17
C VAL A 21 -15.68 -16.60 3.03
N GLU A 22 -15.93 -16.22 4.29
CA GLU A 22 -16.91 -16.89 5.16
C GLU A 22 -18.33 -16.89 4.56
N MET A 23 -18.69 -15.84 3.82
CA MET A 23 -19.95 -15.71 3.12
C MET A 23 -19.99 -16.45 1.76
N GLY A 24 -18.93 -17.21 1.42
CA GLY A 24 -18.80 -17.92 0.14
C GLY A 24 -18.50 -17.00 -1.06
N ARG A 25 -18.12 -15.75 -0.81
CA ARG A 25 -17.81 -14.75 -1.85
C ARG A 25 -16.33 -14.85 -2.27
N ASN A 26 -16.00 -15.87 -3.06
CA ASN A 26 -14.62 -16.21 -3.45
C ASN A 26 -14.15 -15.54 -4.77
N GLY A 27 -14.81 -14.47 -5.19
CA GLY A 27 -14.48 -13.74 -6.40
C GLY A 27 -15.13 -14.33 -7.65
N LEU A 28 -14.43 -14.23 -8.78
CA LEU A 28 -14.95 -14.63 -10.09
C LEU A 28 -15.45 -16.09 -10.12
N LYS A 29 -14.80 -17.01 -9.42
CA LYS A 29 -15.16 -18.43 -9.37
C LYS A 29 -16.55 -18.68 -8.78
N SER A 30 -16.99 -17.84 -7.85
CA SER A 30 -18.32 -17.92 -7.22
C SER A 30 -19.30 -16.89 -7.78
N GLY A 31 -18.94 -16.16 -8.84
CA GLY A 31 -19.72 -15.07 -9.42
C GLY A 31 -19.74 -13.77 -8.58
N ARG A 32 -19.21 -13.80 -7.37
CA ARG A 32 -19.18 -12.65 -6.46
C ARG A 32 -18.03 -12.75 -5.45
N GLY A 33 -17.39 -11.61 -5.21
CA GLY A 33 -16.32 -11.40 -4.22
C GLY A 33 -16.44 -10.00 -3.66
N ALA A 34 -15.40 -9.19 -3.77
CA ALA A 34 -15.47 -7.74 -3.58
C ALA A 34 -16.31 -7.03 -4.67
N TYR A 35 -16.46 -7.69 -5.82
CA TYR A 35 -17.33 -7.28 -6.91
C TYR A 35 -18.29 -8.41 -7.28
N GLN A 36 -19.36 -8.08 -8.00
CA GLN A 36 -20.22 -9.04 -8.68
C GLN A 36 -19.72 -9.26 -10.10
N TYR A 37 -20.03 -10.45 -10.66
CA TYR A 37 -19.67 -10.82 -12.03
C TYR A 37 -20.85 -11.51 -12.70
N GLU A 38 -21.17 -11.08 -13.91
CA GLU A 38 -22.12 -11.79 -14.75
C GLU A 38 -21.53 -13.11 -15.28
N SER A 39 -22.40 -14.09 -15.52
CA SER A 39 -21.96 -15.38 -16.06
C SER A 39 -21.22 -15.21 -17.40
N GLY A 40 -19.99 -15.71 -17.47
CA GLY A 40 -19.12 -15.59 -18.64
C GLY A 40 -18.38 -14.26 -18.79
N SER A 41 -18.65 -13.28 -17.91
CA SER A 41 -17.97 -11.98 -17.91
C SER A 41 -16.87 -11.93 -16.82
N ARG A 42 -15.78 -11.20 -17.12
CA ARG A 42 -14.74 -10.84 -16.15
C ARG A 42 -14.81 -9.37 -15.73
N VAL A 43 -15.81 -8.64 -16.21
CA VAL A 43 -15.98 -7.23 -15.89
C VAL A 43 -16.50 -7.11 -14.45
N PRO A 44 -15.76 -6.42 -13.55
CA PRO A 44 -16.19 -6.26 -12.18
C PRO A 44 -17.35 -5.25 -12.09
N ILE A 45 -18.41 -5.62 -11.40
CA ILE A 45 -19.57 -4.77 -11.12
C ILE A 45 -19.52 -4.40 -9.63
N PRO A 46 -19.55 -3.11 -9.26
CA PRO A 46 -19.57 -2.69 -7.86
C PRO A 46 -20.75 -3.32 -7.10
N ASP A 47 -20.48 -3.80 -5.89
CA ASP A 47 -21.47 -4.42 -5.03
C ASP A 47 -21.65 -3.58 -3.74
N PRO A 48 -22.77 -2.86 -3.57
CA PRO A 48 -23.02 -2.04 -2.38
C PRO A 48 -22.99 -2.82 -1.06
N GLU A 49 -23.33 -4.11 -1.08
CA GLU A 49 -23.28 -4.98 0.10
C GLU A 49 -21.85 -5.06 0.68
N VAL A 50 -20.82 -5.01 -0.17
CA VAL A 50 -19.42 -5.05 0.29
C VAL A 50 -19.06 -3.82 1.10
N LEU A 51 -19.57 -2.66 0.73
CA LEU A 51 -19.35 -1.44 1.51
C LEU A 51 -20.00 -1.53 2.90
N ASP A 52 -21.21 -2.12 2.99
CA ASP A 52 -21.87 -2.33 4.25
C ASP A 52 -21.16 -3.35 5.13
N ILE A 53 -20.60 -4.41 4.53
CA ILE A 53 -19.74 -5.38 5.22
C ILE A 53 -18.49 -4.68 5.77
N ALA A 54 -17.82 -3.88 4.94
CA ALA A 54 -16.63 -3.14 5.36
C ALA A 54 -16.91 -2.18 6.53
N LYS A 55 -18.03 -1.47 6.49
CA LYS A 55 -18.46 -0.58 7.59
C LYS A 55 -18.74 -1.35 8.89
N LYS A 56 -19.38 -2.51 8.79
CA LYS A 56 -19.67 -3.36 9.95
C LYS A 56 -18.39 -3.90 10.57
N GLU A 57 -17.44 -4.37 9.75
CA GLU A 57 -16.15 -4.87 10.23
C GLU A 57 -15.32 -3.73 10.85
N ALA A 58 -15.27 -2.56 10.22
CA ALA A 58 -14.61 -1.38 10.79
C ALA A 58 -15.19 -1.01 12.17
N HIS A 59 -16.52 -1.00 12.30
CA HIS A 59 -17.18 -0.75 13.58
C HIS A 59 -16.85 -1.81 14.63
N ARG A 60 -16.89 -3.10 14.25
CA ARG A 60 -16.58 -4.24 15.13
C ARG A 60 -15.14 -4.15 15.67
N LEU A 61 -14.20 -3.68 14.86
CA LEU A 61 -12.78 -3.57 15.19
C LEU A 61 -12.39 -2.22 15.80
N GLY A 62 -13.34 -1.31 15.99
CA GLY A 62 -13.08 0.02 16.53
C GLY A 62 -12.32 0.95 15.56
N VAL A 63 -12.26 0.60 14.27
CA VAL A 63 -11.61 1.43 13.26
C VAL A 63 -12.43 2.69 13.02
N LYS A 64 -11.80 3.85 13.19
CA LYS A 64 -12.44 5.15 12.94
C LYS A 64 -12.72 5.31 11.44
N GLN A 65 -14.00 5.41 11.10
CA GLN A 65 -14.38 5.70 9.72
C GLN A 65 -14.21 7.19 9.42
N ARG A 66 -13.65 7.50 8.26
CA ARG A 66 -13.50 8.85 7.73
C ARG A 66 -14.27 8.98 6.42
N SER A 67 -14.88 10.12 6.18
CA SER A 67 -15.57 10.47 4.93
C SER A 67 -14.85 11.59 4.14
N ASP A 68 -13.75 12.07 4.68
CA ASP A 68 -12.97 13.22 4.19
C ASP A 68 -11.64 12.81 3.55
N ILE A 69 -11.46 11.54 3.18
CA ILE A 69 -10.24 11.03 2.53
C ILE A 69 -10.29 11.45 1.06
N SER A 70 -9.32 12.28 0.63
CA SER A 70 -9.18 12.70 -0.76
C SER A 70 -8.48 11.65 -1.61
N ASP A 71 -8.69 11.71 -2.94
CA ASP A 71 -7.95 10.87 -3.90
C ASP A 71 -6.44 11.09 -3.80
N GLU A 72 -6.00 12.32 -3.53
CA GLU A 72 -4.60 12.64 -3.28
C GLU A 72 -4.06 11.92 -2.04
N GLU A 73 -4.81 11.94 -0.93
CA GLU A 73 -4.41 11.24 0.28
C GLU A 73 -4.29 9.73 0.05
N ILE A 74 -5.24 9.14 -0.69
CA ILE A 74 -5.19 7.71 -1.05
C ILE A 74 -3.93 7.41 -1.85
N LEU A 75 -3.68 8.20 -2.91
CA LEU A 75 -2.53 8.02 -3.78
C LEU A 75 -1.22 8.14 -3.00
N VAL A 76 -1.09 9.19 -2.19
CA VAL A 76 0.13 9.45 -1.40
C VAL A 76 0.38 8.30 -0.42
N ARG A 77 -0.63 7.87 0.33
CA ARG A 77 -0.47 6.77 1.30
C ARG A 77 -0.01 5.48 0.61
N VAL A 78 -0.64 5.10 -0.50
CA VAL A 78 -0.28 3.88 -1.23
C VAL A 78 1.10 3.99 -1.86
N MET A 79 1.38 5.10 -2.56
CA MET A 79 2.65 5.27 -3.29
C MET A 79 3.84 5.46 -2.36
N PHE A 80 3.68 6.23 -1.28
CA PHE A 80 4.81 6.52 -0.41
C PHE A 80 5.16 5.33 0.49
N THR A 81 4.18 4.51 0.87
CA THR A 81 4.44 3.21 1.51
C THR A 81 5.19 2.26 0.58
N LEU A 82 4.79 2.21 -0.70
CA LEU A 82 5.48 1.43 -1.72
C LEU A 82 6.93 1.88 -1.92
N ILE A 83 7.16 3.19 -1.96
CA ILE A 83 8.50 3.78 -2.08
C ILE A 83 9.35 3.46 -0.84
N ASN A 84 8.75 3.56 0.35
CA ASN A 84 9.43 3.21 1.59
C ASN A 84 9.87 1.75 1.63
N GLU A 85 8.99 0.82 1.19
CA GLU A 85 9.35 -0.58 1.03
C GLU A 85 10.50 -0.76 0.03
N GLY A 86 10.49 -0.02 -1.09
CA GLY A 86 11.60 0.02 -2.04
C GLY A 86 12.91 0.49 -1.39
N ALA A 87 12.86 1.45 -0.48
CA ALA A 87 14.01 1.90 0.28
C ALA A 87 14.53 0.82 1.24
N CYS A 88 13.64 0.09 1.94
CA CYS A 88 14.01 -1.07 2.77
C CYS A 88 14.70 -2.15 1.93
N ILE A 89 14.17 -2.49 0.77
CA ILE A 89 14.75 -3.48 -0.16
C ILE A 89 16.16 -3.09 -0.61
N LEU A 90 16.42 -1.81 -0.85
CA LEU A 90 17.77 -1.29 -1.16
C LEU A 90 18.69 -1.36 0.06
N GLU A 91 18.23 -0.96 1.21
CA GLU A 91 18.98 -0.97 2.47
C GLU A 91 19.40 -2.38 2.87
N GLU A 92 18.51 -3.35 2.74
CA GLU A 92 18.78 -4.77 2.98
C GLU A 92 19.72 -5.37 1.92
N GLY A 93 19.83 -4.76 0.74
CA GLY A 93 20.65 -5.24 -0.38
C GLY A 93 19.99 -6.37 -1.17
N ILE A 94 18.66 -6.48 -1.09
CA ILE A 94 17.87 -7.40 -1.92
C ILE A 94 17.89 -6.93 -3.38
N ALA A 95 17.74 -5.61 -3.62
CA ALA A 95 17.99 -5.00 -4.91
C ALA A 95 19.38 -4.33 -4.91
N ALA A 96 20.11 -4.45 -6.01
CA ALA A 96 21.45 -3.85 -6.14
C ALA A 96 21.36 -2.32 -6.36
N LYS A 97 20.31 -1.84 -7.01
CA LYS A 97 20.11 -0.43 -7.33
C LYS A 97 18.61 -0.11 -7.51
N SER A 98 18.24 1.14 -7.36
CA SER A 98 16.86 1.63 -7.46
C SER A 98 16.20 1.29 -8.80
N SER A 99 16.95 1.36 -9.91
CA SER A 99 16.45 1.03 -11.24
C SER A 99 16.03 -0.44 -11.40
N ASP A 100 16.51 -1.37 -10.58
CA ASP A 100 16.08 -2.76 -10.62
C ASP A 100 14.63 -2.88 -10.11
N ILE A 101 14.29 -2.13 -9.07
CA ILE A 101 12.93 -2.01 -8.55
C ILE A 101 12.02 -1.36 -9.60
N ASP A 102 12.47 -0.26 -10.20
CA ASP A 102 11.70 0.47 -11.22
C ASP A 102 11.35 -0.42 -12.42
N VAL A 103 12.31 -1.19 -12.92
CA VAL A 103 12.08 -2.13 -14.04
C VAL A 103 11.06 -3.20 -13.68
N ILE A 104 11.16 -3.78 -12.49
CA ILE A 104 10.19 -4.80 -12.02
C ILE A 104 8.79 -4.21 -11.94
N TYR A 105 8.64 -3.00 -11.40
CA TYR A 105 7.34 -2.35 -11.30
C TYR A 105 6.77 -1.94 -12.64
N ALA A 106 7.59 -1.40 -13.54
CA ALA A 106 7.14 -0.97 -14.86
C ALA A 106 6.67 -2.14 -15.74
N TYR A 107 7.40 -3.25 -15.73
CA TYR A 107 7.13 -4.38 -16.62
C TYR A 107 6.39 -5.55 -15.96
N GLY A 108 6.47 -5.69 -14.64
CA GLY A 108 5.84 -6.78 -13.90
C GLY A 108 4.51 -6.40 -13.27
N TYR A 109 4.38 -5.18 -12.77
CA TYR A 109 3.20 -4.74 -12.01
C TYR A 109 2.39 -3.63 -12.70
N GLY A 110 2.78 -3.20 -13.89
CA GLY A 110 2.03 -2.21 -14.68
C GLY A 110 2.16 -0.78 -14.17
N PHE A 111 3.24 -0.46 -13.48
CA PHE A 111 3.53 0.93 -13.13
C PHE A 111 3.66 1.77 -14.41
N PRO A 112 3.11 3.01 -14.45
CA PRO A 112 3.16 3.84 -15.64
C PRO A 112 4.60 4.09 -16.11
N VAL A 113 4.97 3.53 -17.27
CA VAL A 113 6.35 3.59 -17.82
C VAL A 113 6.83 5.03 -18.00
N TYR A 114 5.94 5.96 -18.32
CA TYR A 114 6.29 7.39 -18.46
C TYR A 114 6.72 8.05 -17.15
N ARG A 115 6.48 7.41 -16.01
CA ARG A 115 6.94 7.83 -14.68
C ARG A 115 8.25 7.15 -14.25
N GLY A 116 8.81 6.26 -15.07
CA GLY A 116 10.06 5.56 -14.84
C GLY A 116 9.96 4.38 -13.89
N GLY A 117 9.25 4.51 -12.80
CA GLY A 117 9.08 3.54 -11.72
C GLY A 117 8.92 4.22 -10.38
N PRO A 118 8.66 3.46 -9.29
CA PRO A 118 8.41 4.06 -7.97
C PRO A 118 9.61 4.82 -7.40
N MET A 119 10.83 4.34 -7.62
CA MET A 119 12.03 4.97 -7.08
C MET A 119 12.42 6.22 -7.88
N GLN A 120 12.31 6.18 -9.21
CA GLN A 120 12.47 7.35 -10.06
C GLN A 120 11.41 8.41 -9.74
N TYR A 121 10.16 8.01 -9.56
CA TYR A 121 9.08 8.90 -9.14
C TYR A 121 9.36 9.55 -7.77
N ALA A 122 9.94 8.79 -6.85
CA ALA A 122 10.33 9.31 -5.54
C ALA A 122 11.39 10.42 -5.65
N ASP A 123 12.40 10.22 -6.49
CA ASP A 123 13.44 11.23 -6.72
C ASP A 123 12.85 12.51 -7.35
N GLU A 124 11.83 12.39 -8.21
CA GLU A 124 11.13 13.54 -8.80
C GLU A 124 10.27 14.31 -7.80
N VAL A 125 9.57 13.59 -6.91
CA VAL A 125 8.75 14.19 -5.83
C VAL A 125 9.62 14.85 -4.77
N GLY A 126 10.79 14.30 -4.53
CA GLY A 126 11.72 14.70 -3.48
C GLY A 126 11.54 13.90 -2.18
N LEU A 127 12.63 13.29 -1.71
CA LEU A 127 12.60 12.35 -0.59
C LEU A 127 12.19 13.00 0.73
N SER A 128 12.49 14.28 0.95
CA SER A 128 12.02 15.03 2.11
C SER A 128 10.50 15.17 2.14
N THR A 129 9.87 15.43 0.99
CA THR A 129 8.40 15.49 0.89
C THR A 129 7.76 14.14 1.22
N ILE A 130 8.36 13.05 0.75
CA ILE A 130 7.89 11.69 1.03
C ILE A 130 8.01 11.38 2.52
N LEU A 131 9.16 11.68 3.11
CA LEU A 131 9.41 11.49 4.53
C LEU A 131 8.39 12.25 5.40
N ASP A 132 8.19 13.54 5.11
CA ASP A 132 7.26 14.39 5.86
C ASP A 132 5.81 13.85 5.81
N LYS A 133 5.39 13.34 4.66
CA LYS A 133 4.06 12.76 4.50
C LYS A 133 3.91 11.41 5.20
N LEU A 134 4.92 10.53 5.14
CA LEU A 134 4.91 9.26 5.87
C LEU A 134 4.80 9.50 7.38
N VAL A 135 5.59 10.42 7.93
CA VAL A 135 5.53 10.80 9.35
C VAL A 135 4.15 11.38 9.67
N THR A 136 3.67 12.36 8.90
CA THR A 136 2.37 13.01 9.14
C THR A 136 1.22 12.00 9.16
N TYR A 137 1.18 11.08 8.21
CA TYR A 137 0.13 10.06 8.15
C TYR A 137 0.34 8.94 9.17
N GLY A 138 1.59 8.63 9.51
CA GLY A 138 1.92 7.72 10.60
C GLY A 138 1.35 8.22 11.92
N ASP A 139 1.64 9.46 12.30
CA ASP A 139 1.12 10.09 13.52
C ASP A 139 -0.42 10.09 13.57
N GLN A 140 -1.09 10.31 12.44
CA GLN A 140 -2.56 10.29 12.35
C GLN A 140 -3.16 8.90 12.60
N LEU A 141 -2.41 7.85 12.33
CA LEU A 141 -2.85 6.46 12.46
C LEU A 141 -2.45 5.83 13.81
N GLY A 142 -1.56 6.50 14.59
CA GLY A 142 -1.06 5.95 15.85
C GLY A 142 -0.38 4.59 15.65
N ASP A 143 -0.71 3.61 16.47
CA ASP A 143 -0.09 2.27 16.45
C ASP A 143 -0.08 1.62 15.04
N TYR A 144 -1.10 1.91 14.20
CA TYR A 144 -1.11 1.48 12.79
C TYR A 144 -0.07 2.21 11.94
N GLY A 145 0.18 3.49 12.24
CA GLY A 145 1.21 4.27 11.58
C GLY A 145 2.60 3.73 11.87
N ASP A 146 2.87 3.40 13.11
CA ASP A 146 4.13 2.78 13.53
C ASP A 146 4.36 1.43 12.85
N MET A 147 3.29 0.68 12.61
CA MET A 147 3.37 -0.62 11.95
C MET A 147 3.57 -0.53 10.43
N TRP A 148 2.89 0.38 9.75
CA TRP A 148 2.79 0.37 8.29
C TRP A 148 3.45 1.54 7.58
N LEU A 149 3.74 2.64 8.30
CA LEU A 149 4.26 3.88 7.72
C LEU A 149 5.61 4.29 8.31
N GLN A 150 6.26 3.42 9.09
CA GLN A 150 7.58 3.70 9.65
C GLN A 150 8.60 3.93 8.51
N PRO A 151 9.19 5.12 8.38
CA PRO A 151 10.19 5.38 7.36
C PRO A 151 11.46 4.55 7.57
N SER A 152 12.04 4.02 6.48
CA SER A 152 13.33 3.33 6.51
C SER A 152 14.47 4.28 6.86
N ASP A 153 15.53 3.75 7.46
CA ASP A 153 16.72 4.52 7.80
C ASP A 153 17.38 5.11 6.55
N LEU A 154 17.38 4.37 5.45
CA LEU A 154 17.89 4.85 4.16
C LEU A 154 17.08 6.06 3.65
N LEU A 155 15.75 6.00 3.67
CA LEU A 155 14.92 7.14 3.25
C LEU A 155 15.19 8.36 4.13
N ILE A 156 15.26 8.17 5.45
CA ILE A 156 15.56 9.23 6.42
C ILE A 156 16.92 9.87 6.12
N SER A 157 17.96 9.06 5.90
CA SER A 157 19.32 9.55 5.62
C SER A 157 19.35 10.34 4.32
N LEU A 158 18.85 9.76 3.22
CA LEU A 158 18.84 10.42 1.91
C LEU A 158 18.02 11.72 1.93
N ALA A 159 16.86 11.73 2.60
CA ALA A 159 16.05 12.93 2.73
C ALA A 159 16.76 14.07 3.47
N LYS A 160 17.51 13.75 4.54
CA LYS A 160 18.29 14.72 5.31
C LYS A 160 19.47 15.29 4.53
N ASP A 161 20.14 14.44 3.74
CA ASP A 161 21.33 14.80 3.00
C ASP A 161 21.02 15.45 1.64
N GLY A 162 19.75 15.57 1.26
CA GLY A 162 19.32 16.03 -0.07
C GLY A 162 19.73 15.06 -1.20
N GLY A 163 19.88 13.78 -0.84
CA GLY A 163 20.25 12.71 -1.75
C GLY A 163 19.09 12.18 -2.59
N THR A 164 19.39 11.20 -3.44
CA THR A 164 18.42 10.51 -4.30
C THR A 164 18.68 9.02 -4.30
N PHE A 165 17.65 8.22 -4.57
CA PHE A 165 17.82 6.78 -4.74
C PHE A 165 18.68 6.42 -5.94
N LYS A 166 18.61 7.22 -7.01
CA LYS A 166 19.41 7.03 -8.22
C LYS A 166 20.91 7.04 -7.97
N HIS A 167 21.37 7.84 -7.01
CA HIS A 167 22.79 7.99 -6.69
C HIS A 167 23.22 7.16 -5.47
N TYR A 168 22.28 6.46 -4.84
CA TYR A 168 22.61 5.56 -3.74
C TYR A 168 23.38 4.34 -4.26
N GLN A 169 24.51 4.06 -3.62
CA GLN A 169 25.33 2.86 -3.82
C GLN A 169 25.65 2.29 -2.44
N LYS A 170 25.37 1.00 -2.27
CA LYS A 170 25.67 0.27 -1.04
C LYS A 170 27.14 -0.14 -1.00
#